data_f08335e79a0887b7a21f43527b2fd99f
#
_entry.id   f08335e79a0887b7a21f43527b2fd99f
#
_cell.length_a   1.000
_cell.length_b   1.000
_cell.length_c   1.000
_cell.angle_alpha   90.00
_cell.angle_beta   90.00
_cell.angle_gamma   90.00
#
_symmetry.space_group_name_H-M   'P 1'
#
loop_
_entity.id
_entity.type
_entity.pdbx_description
1 polymer ?
#
loop_
_entity_poly.entity_id
_entity_poly.type
_entity_poly.pdbx_seq_one_letter_code
_entity_poly.pdbx_strand_id
1 'polypeptide(L)'
;MSRAVKPGAIDWDVFFRKDDSSLQALLRKSPSLLEMILFIPLCLRLEGFVPGVPVADISAILLSIMAFGRKPKVGWQPAFGYRLLLFAIPAWMLITGIYNYQLPFTRMGHIAAWALVIAASTSGRLNMRALVGSIGVSQVIATAYGIITLPQSTYPGRMIGMFGDPNTAGLHLLVLGLIYAGVAQRNRKYFIVLAISVLGIFLTFSRTTWLGLGLALAWVFIPKNFNVWLKATLLFGVYKAAIGYANDVKNEGSFSDRAGSDHLRSLIVPLEEELVAAKPLMGHGPGTLTVRLEANEFFFHSSYLLLRAEGGWIMFYLMLTLVVLTIIKVSHPLSTLPNRYLEAAPIAILVCAANLGNVFLSYPACLALAACTWWAHAPGADEEQLAKLEAPAEEDLRASQNKLVNYLAGHENVMAKYDKLEEEASKA
;
A
#
# COMPACT_ATOMS: atom_id res chain seq x y z
N MET A 1 30.86 -0.55 10.63
CA MET A 1 30.54 -1.23 11.91
C MET A 1 29.02 -1.32 12.04
N SER A 2 28.42 -2.47 11.72
CA SER A 2 27.00 -2.70 11.94
C SER A 2 26.79 -2.93 13.44
N ARG A 3 26.01 -2.07 14.09
CA ARG A 3 25.56 -2.32 15.47
C ARG A 3 24.69 -3.59 15.45
N ALA A 4 25.19 -4.65 16.08
CA ALA A 4 24.39 -5.84 16.33
C ALA A 4 23.22 -5.44 17.27
N VAL A 5 22.00 -5.46 16.74
CA VAL A 5 20.79 -5.22 17.53
C VAL A 5 20.59 -6.44 18.44
N LYS A 6 20.54 -6.22 19.75
CA LYS A 6 20.25 -7.28 20.72
C LYS A 6 18.92 -7.95 20.39
N PRO A 7 18.83 -9.30 20.36
CA PRO A 7 17.56 -9.99 20.14
C PRO A 7 16.55 -9.58 21.22
N GLY A 8 15.38 -9.08 20.80
CA GLY A 8 14.30 -8.67 21.70
C GLY A 8 14.20 -7.17 21.98
N ALA A 9 15.12 -6.32 21.51
CA ALA A 9 14.98 -4.88 21.62
C ALA A 9 14.07 -4.34 20.52
N ILE A 10 13.12 -3.47 20.88
CA ILE A 10 12.31 -2.71 19.90
C ILE A 10 13.28 -1.87 19.08
N ASP A 11 13.30 -2.11 17.78
CA ASP A 11 14.14 -1.36 16.85
C ASP A 11 13.51 0.03 16.61
N TRP A 12 13.82 0.97 17.49
CA TRP A 12 13.36 2.35 17.41
C TRP A 12 13.81 3.05 16.14
N ASP A 13 14.86 2.58 15.46
CA ASP A 13 15.29 3.11 14.16
C ASP A 13 14.22 2.92 13.07
N VAL A 14 13.27 1.99 13.25
CA VAL A 14 12.08 1.87 12.38
C VAL A 14 11.20 3.11 12.46
N PHE A 15 11.11 3.75 13.64
CA PHE A 15 10.30 4.95 13.87
C PHE A 15 11.03 6.24 13.56
N PHE A 16 12.33 6.28 13.80
CA PHE A 16 13.14 7.49 13.75
C PHE A 16 14.21 7.47 12.67
N ARG A 17 14.12 6.55 11.70
CA ARG A 17 15.09 6.45 10.62
C ARG A 17 15.20 7.79 9.90
N LYS A 18 16.32 8.47 10.09
CA LYS A 18 16.73 9.61 9.29
C LYS A 18 16.77 9.17 7.83
N ASP A 19 16.13 9.97 6.99
CA ASP A 19 15.99 9.86 5.55
C ASP A 19 16.95 8.88 4.86
N ASP A 20 16.38 7.80 4.35
CA ASP A 20 17.07 6.87 3.48
C ASP A 20 17.38 7.64 2.17
N SER A 21 18.66 7.84 1.88
CA SER A 21 19.11 8.56 0.69
C SER A 21 18.56 7.96 -0.60
N SER A 22 18.28 6.65 -0.60
CA SER A 22 17.68 5.92 -1.70
C SER A 22 16.23 6.32 -1.93
N LEU A 23 15.44 6.48 -0.87
CA LEU A 23 14.06 6.96 -0.96
C LEU A 23 14.01 8.40 -1.47
N GLN A 24 14.96 9.25 -1.02
CA GLN A 24 15.05 10.62 -1.49
C GLN A 24 15.39 10.70 -2.98
N ALA A 25 16.28 9.83 -3.49
CA ALA A 25 16.60 9.77 -4.92
C ALA A 25 15.37 9.37 -5.76
N LEU A 26 14.60 8.36 -5.31
CA LEU A 26 13.35 7.94 -5.97
C LEU A 26 12.28 9.04 -5.96
N LEU A 27 12.27 9.88 -4.91
CA LEU A 27 11.31 10.96 -4.73
C LEU A 27 11.84 12.34 -5.22
N ARG A 28 13.01 12.43 -5.87
CA ARG A 28 13.62 13.70 -6.32
C ARG A 28 12.81 14.48 -7.35
N LYS A 29 11.93 13.83 -8.12
CA LYS A 29 11.04 14.55 -9.05
C LYS A 29 10.05 15.41 -8.26
N SER A 30 9.91 16.68 -8.65
CA SER A 30 8.85 17.55 -8.15
C SER A 30 7.47 16.87 -8.38
N PRO A 31 6.52 16.99 -7.43
CA PRO A 31 5.19 16.44 -7.64
C PRO A 31 4.53 17.11 -8.84
N SER A 32 3.90 16.32 -9.70
CA SER A 32 3.06 16.84 -10.76
C SER A 32 1.74 17.31 -10.14
N LEU A 33 1.44 18.60 -10.26
CA LEU A 33 0.18 19.16 -9.74
C LEU A 33 -1.05 18.48 -10.35
N LEU A 34 -1.00 18.19 -11.67
CA LEU A 34 -2.08 17.49 -12.35
C LEU A 34 -2.31 16.10 -11.78
N GLU A 35 -1.22 15.33 -11.55
CA GLU A 35 -1.37 14.02 -10.92
C GLU A 35 -1.89 14.14 -9.48
N MET A 36 -1.46 15.15 -8.72
CA MET A 36 -1.99 15.38 -7.38
C MET A 36 -3.50 15.61 -7.41
N ILE A 37 -3.99 16.48 -8.31
CA ILE A 37 -5.42 16.74 -8.47
C ILE A 37 -6.18 15.47 -8.83
N LEU A 38 -5.64 14.65 -9.73
CA LEU A 38 -6.29 13.41 -10.17
C LEU A 38 -6.22 12.29 -9.11
N PHE A 39 -5.24 12.29 -8.20
CA PHE A 39 -5.20 11.33 -7.10
C PHE A 39 -6.17 11.66 -5.95
N ILE A 40 -6.54 12.93 -5.75
CA ILE A 40 -7.45 13.34 -4.66
C ILE A 40 -8.78 12.59 -4.71
N PRO A 41 -9.50 12.47 -5.85
CA PRO A 41 -10.75 11.71 -5.90
C PRO A 41 -10.60 10.21 -5.59
N LEU A 42 -9.44 9.62 -5.84
CA LEU A 42 -9.15 8.24 -5.46
C LEU A 42 -8.96 8.08 -3.95
N CYS A 43 -8.50 9.14 -3.29
CA CYS A 43 -8.33 9.18 -1.84
C CYS A 43 -9.62 9.54 -1.10
N LEU A 44 -10.52 10.29 -1.75
CA LEU A 44 -11.77 10.79 -1.19
C LEU A 44 -12.95 10.23 -1.98
N ARG A 45 -14.04 9.94 -1.29
CA ARG A 45 -15.30 9.55 -1.95
C ARG A 45 -16.07 10.80 -2.33
N LEU A 46 -15.74 11.37 -3.50
CA LEU A 46 -16.45 12.51 -4.06
C LEU A 46 -17.66 12.05 -4.88
N GLU A 47 -18.79 12.73 -4.70
CA GLU A 47 -19.97 12.48 -5.52
C GLU A 47 -19.72 12.85 -6.98
N GLY A 48 -20.27 12.05 -7.90
CA GLY A 48 -20.06 12.22 -9.33
C GLY A 48 -20.97 13.29 -9.93
N PHE A 49 -20.47 14.05 -10.92
CA PHE A 49 -21.27 14.94 -11.74
C PHE A 49 -22.12 14.17 -12.76
N VAL A 50 -21.73 12.93 -13.08
CA VAL A 50 -22.45 12.05 -13.98
C VAL A 50 -23.15 10.98 -13.14
N PRO A 51 -24.47 10.84 -13.24
CA PRO A 51 -25.20 9.82 -12.49
C PRO A 51 -24.62 8.41 -12.73
N GLY A 52 -24.35 7.69 -11.65
CA GLY A 52 -23.83 6.33 -11.70
C GLY A 52 -22.33 6.20 -12.01
N VAL A 53 -21.58 7.30 -12.26
CA VAL A 53 -20.13 7.25 -12.47
C VAL A 53 -19.40 8.02 -11.39
N PRO A 54 -18.67 7.35 -10.48
CA PRO A 54 -17.87 8.02 -9.46
C PRO A 54 -16.78 8.92 -10.06
N VAL A 55 -16.52 10.07 -9.44
CA VAL A 55 -15.40 10.97 -9.86
C VAL A 55 -14.07 10.23 -9.80
N ALA A 56 -13.92 9.33 -8.86
CA ALA A 56 -12.73 8.50 -8.72
C ALA A 56 -12.45 7.63 -9.96
N ASP A 57 -13.48 7.07 -10.59
CA ASP A 57 -13.33 6.26 -11.81
C ASP A 57 -12.85 7.11 -12.98
N ILE A 58 -13.44 8.30 -13.17
CA ILE A 58 -13.01 9.26 -14.19
C ILE A 58 -11.54 9.65 -13.97
N SER A 59 -11.19 9.97 -12.73
CA SER A 59 -9.82 10.34 -12.36
C SER A 59 -8.82 9.19 -12.57
N ALA A 60 -9.20 7.95 -12.25
CA ALA A 60 -8.39 6.78 -12.48
C ALA A 60 -8.13 6.51 -13.97
N ILE A 61 -9.16 6.69 -14.81
CA ILE A 61 -9.03 6.58 -16.28
C ILE A 61 -8.10 7.66 -16.80
N LEU A 62 -8.27 8.92 -16.39
CA LEU A 62 -7.41 10.04 -16.82
C LEU A 62 -5.97 9.84 -16.37
N LEU A 63 -5.73 9.41 -15.11
CA LEU A 63 -4.40 9.04 -14.64
C LEU A 63 -3.78 7.93 -15.49
N SER A 64 -4.57 6.93 -15.86
CA SER A 64 -4.11 5.81 -16.68
C SER A 64 -3.75 6.26 -18.08
N ILE A 65 -4.61 7.04 -18.75
CA ILE A 65 -4.35 7.60 -20.09
C ILE A 65 -3.05 8.42 -20.06
N MET A 66 -2.91 9.32 -19.10
CA MET A 66 -1.72 10.15 -18.95
C MET A 66 -0.46 9.31 -18.69
N ALA A 67 -0.57 8.28 -17.85
CA ALA A 67 0.54 7.41 -17.52
C ALA A 67 0.99 6.56 -18.71
N PHE A 68 0.07 5.96 -19.46
CA PHE A 68 0.39 5.13 -20.61
C PHE A 68 0.89 5.94 -21.81
N GLY A 69 0.60 7.25 -21.88
CA GLY A 69 1.25 8.18 -22.81
C GLY A 69 2.73 8.44 -22.51
N ARG A 70 3.24 8.00 -21.36
CA ARG A 70 4.65 8.15 -20.95
C ARG A 70 5.41 6.83 -21.15
N LYS A 71 6.72 6.93 -21.45
CA LYS A 71 7.59 5.75 -21.47
C LYS A 71 7.73 5.18 -20.04
N PRO A 72 7.76 3.84 -19.86
CA PRO A 72 8.09 3.24 -18.58
C PRO A 72 9.50 3.67 -18.15
N LYS A 73 9.74 3.78 -16.86
CA LYS A 73 11.09 4.03 -16.37
C LYS A 73 11.96 2.80 -16.59
N VAL A 74 13.21 3.02 -16.97
CA VAL A 74 14.20 1.94 -17.13
C VAL A 74 14.38 1.21 -15.82
N GLY A 75 14.49 -0.13 -15.87
CA GLY A 75 14.62 -0.97 -14.67
C GLY A 75 13.30 -1.34 -13.98
N TRP A 76 12.19 -0.66 -14.29
CA TRP A 76 10.87 -0.91 -13.70
C TRP A 76 10.11 -1.97 -14.50
N GLN A 77 10.37 -3.23 -14.22
CA GLN A 77 9.67 -4.32 -14.89
C GLN A 77 9.08 -5.30 -13.86
N PRO A 78 7.77 -5.24 -13.60
CA PRO A 78 7.13 -6.26 -12.80
C PRO A 78 7.25 -7.63 -13.49
N ALA A 79 7.42 -8.69 -12.70
CA ALA A 79 7.47 -10.04 -13.20
C ALA A 79 6.25 -10.35 -14.09
N PHE A 80 6.45 -11.11 -15.17
CA PHE A 80 5.38 -11.46 -16.12
C PHE A 80 4.15 -12.03 -15.42
N GLY A 81 4.34 -12.94 -14.46
CA GLY A 81 3.24 -13.55 -13.71
C GLY A 81 2.40 -12.54 -12.91
N TYR A 82 3.02 -11.49 -12.35
CA TYR A 82 2.28 -10.43 -11.66
C TYR A 82 1.42 -9.61 -12.63
N ARG A 83 1.96 -9.29 -13.81
CA ARG A 83 1.21 -8.59 -14.86
C ARG A 83 0.06 -9.44 -15.38
N LEU A 84 0.32 -10.73 -15.62
CA LEU A 84 -0.72 -11.65 -16.05
C LEU A 84 -1.85 -11.75 -15.03
N LEU A 85 -1.52 -11.86 -13.74
CA LEU A 85 -2.50 -11.91 -12.66
C LEU A 85 -3.35 -10.63 -12.59
N LEU A 86 -2.70 -9.47 -12.73
CA LEU A 86 -3.40 -8.17 -12.72
C LEU A 86 -4.39 -8.05 -13.88
N PHE A 87 -4.08 -8.56 -15.06
CA PHE A 87 -4.99 -8.59 -16.22
C PHE A 87 -6.02 -9.70 -16.15
N ALA A 88 -5.70 -10.82 -15.49
CA ALA A 88 -6.64 -11.93 -15.32
C ALA A 88 -7.89 -11.54 -14.52
N ILE A 89 -7.77 -10.60 -13.57
CA ILE A 89 -8.89 -10.12 -12.75
C ILE A 89 -9.98 -9.46 -13.61
N PRO A 90 -9.73 -8.37 -14.37
CA PRO A 90 -10.76 -7.78 -15.23
C PRO A 90 -11.21 -8.71 -16.37
N ALA A 91 -10.30 -9.53 -16.91
CA ALA A 91 -10.64 -10.53 -17.93
C ALA A 91 -11.60 -11.59 -17.39
N TRP A 92 -11.36 -12.10 -16.18
CA TRP A 92 -12.26 -13.05 -15.53
C TRP A 92 -13.64 -12.43 -15.23
N MET A 93 -13.66 -11.18 -14.77
CA MET A 93 -14.92 -10.48 -14.55
C MET A 93 -15.70 -10.26 -15.86
N LEU A 94 -15.01 -10.01 -16.98
CA LEU A 94 -15.66 -9.96 -18.29
C LEU A 94 -16.25 -11.32 -18.69
N ILE A 95 -15.48 -12.40 -18.50
CA ILE A 95 -15.96 -13.76 -18.80
C ILE A 95 -17.19 -14.09 -17.97
N THR A 96 -17.16 -13.84 -16.65
CA THR A 96 -18.33 -14.11 -15.79
C THR A 96 -19.52 -13.22 -16.13
N GLY A 97 -19.26 -11.97 -16.54
CA GLY A 97 -20.30 -11.06 -17.01
C GLY A 97 -20.99 -11.55 -18.27
N ILE A 98 -20.22 -12.00 -19.26
CA ILE A 98 -20.76 -12.59 -20.51
C ILE A 98 -21.55 -13.88 -20.19
N TYR A 99 -20.96 -14.75 -19.36
CA TYR A 99 -21.59 -16.02 -18.97
C TYR A 99 -22.95 -15.83 -18.28
N ASN A 100 -23.08 -14.79 -17.46
CA ASN A 100 -24.31 -14.49 -16.73
C ASN A 100 -25.23 -13.47 -17.43
N TYR A 101 -24.88 -13.04 -18.65
CA TYR A 101 -25.59 -11.98 -19.38
C TYR A 101 -25.71 -10.66 -18.59
N GLN A 102 -24.69 -10.37 -17.76
CA GLN A 102 -24.62 -9.19 -16.90
C GLN A 102 -23.30 -8.44 -17.16
N LEU A 103 -23.37 -7.34 -17.90
CA LEU A 103 -22.22 -6.49 -18.19
C LEU A 103 -22.51 -5.04 -17.76
N PRO A 104 -22.54 -4.75 -16.46
CA PRO A 104 -22.68 -3.39 -15.97
C PRO A 104 -21.42 -2.58 -16.29
N PHE A 105 -21.50 -1.70 -17.29
CA PHE A 105 -20.37 -0.94 -17.82
C PHE A 105 -19.65 -0.11 -16.75
N THR A 106 -20.39 0.45 -15.79
CA THR A 106 -19.79 1.21 -14.68
C THR A 106 -18.92 0.34 -13.80
N ARG A 107 -19.37 -0.87 -13.43
CA ARG A 107 -18.61 -1.82 -12.62
C ARG A 107 -17.40 -2.35 -13.37
N MET A 108 -17.56 -2.70 -14.64
CA MET A 108 -16.47 -3.16 -15.50
C MET A 108 -15.42 -2.06 -15.71
N GLY A 109 -15.87 -0.83 -15.97
CA GLY A 109 -14.99 0.35 -16.08
C GLY A 109 -14.21 0.62 -14.82
N HIS A 110 -14.84 0.51 -13.65
CA HIS A 110 -14.19 0.62 -12.34
C HIS A 110 -13.07 -0.42 -12.16
N ILE A 111 -13.36 -1.70 -12.43
CA ILE A 111 -12.38 -2.79 -12.28
C ILE A 111 -11.21 -2.62 -13.27
N ALA A 112 -11.50 -2.21 -14.50
CA ALA A 112 -10.47 -1.92 -15.49
C ALA A 112 -9.60 -0.73 -15.07
N ALA A 113 -10.19 0.38 -14.63
CA ALA A 113 -9.48 1.56 -14.14
C ALA A 113 -8.61 1.21 -12.91
N TRP A 114 -9.14 0.43 -11.98
CA TRP A 114 -8.42 -0.09 -10.82
C TRP A 114 -7.16 -0.86 -11.24
N ALA A 115 -7.27 -1.79 -12.18
CA ALA A 115 -6.13 -2.58 -12.68
C ALA A 115 -5.11 -1.70 -13.44
N LEU A 116 -5.58 -0.75 -14.25
CA LEU A 116 -4.73 0.15 -15.03
C LEU A 116 -3.91 1.10 -14.13
N VAL A 117 -4.47 1.64 -13.06
CA VAL A 117 -3.73 2.48 -12.09
C VAL A 117 -2.61 1.67 -11.42
N ILE A 118 -2.87 0.43 -11.03
CA ILE A 118 -1.83 -0.44 -10.47
C ILE A 118 -0.75 -0.72 -11.53
N ALA A 119 -1.13 -1.07 -12.76
CA ALA A 119 -0.19 -1.33 -13.85
C ALA A 119 0.68 -0.11 -14.20
N ALA A 120 0.09 1.08 -14.21
CA ALA A 120 0.80 2.33 -14.43
C ALA A 120 1.80 2.64 -13.31
N SER A 121 1.43 2.37 -12.06
CA SER A 121 2.30 2.54 -10.89
C SER A 121 3.47 1.58 -10.91
N THR A 122 3.23 0.29 -11.20
CA THR A 122 4.27 -0.76 -11.25
C THR A 122 5.32 -0.53 -12.33
N SER A 123 5.02 0.25 -13.34
CA SER A 123 5.95 0.63 -14.42
C SER A 123 6.64 1.98 -14.18
N GLY A 124 6.50 2.56 -12.99
CA GLY A 124 7.10 3.84 -12.62
C GLY A 124 6.59 5.05 -13.41
N ARG A 125 5.47 4.92 -14.13
CA ARG A 125 4.91 5.98 -14.98
C ARG A 125 4.21 7.06 -14.15
N LEU A 126 3.66 6.72 -12.99
CA LEU A 126 3.02 7.65 -12.07
C LEU A 126 4.02 8.23 -11.07
N ASN A 127 3.76 9.47 -10.67
CA ASN A 127 4.58 10.19 -9.71
C ASN A 127 4.16 9.87 -8.27
N MET A 128 4.97 9.08 -7.56
CA MET A 128 4.66 8.68 -6.18
C MET A 128 4.65 9.87 -5.20
N ARG A 129 5.41 10.93 -5.46
CA ARG A 129 5.31 12.18 -4.66
C ARG A 129 3.95 12.85 -4.80
N ALA A 130 3.39 12.82 -6.01
CA ALA A 130 2.05 13.35 -6.24
C ALA A 130 1.01 12.54 -5.46
N LEU A 131 1.09 11.19 -5.49
CA LEU A 131 0.24 10.31 -4.69
C LEU A 131 0.35 10.63 -3.19
N VAL A 132 1.57 10.67 -2.65
CA VAL A 132 1.79 10.95 -1.22
C VAL A 132 1.28 12.34 -0.82
N GLY A 133 1.51 13.35 -1.67
CA GLY A 133 0.98 14.70 -1.47
C GLY A 133 -0.55 14.71 -1.43
N SER A 134 -1.18 14.01 -2.38
CA SER A 134 -2.65 13.88 -2.43
C SER A 134 -3.21 13.15 -1.22
N ILE A 135 -2.57 12.07 -0.78
CA ILE A 135 -2.95 11.38 0.46
C ILE A 135 -2.88 12.33 1.64
N GLY A 136 -1.76 13.05 1.81
CA GLY A 136 -1.61 13.99 2.92
C GLY A 136 -2.70 15.05 2.97
N VAL A 137 -3.00 15.67 1.83
CA VAL A 137 -4.09 16.66 1.70
C VAL A 137 -5.44 16.02 1.98
N SER A 138 -5.70 14.84 1.40
CA SER A 138 -6.97 14.12 1.56
C SER A 138 -7.23 13.69 3.00
N GLN A 139 -6.20 13.24 3.74
CA GLN A 139 -6.33 12.88 5.15
C GLN A 139 -6.77 14.06 6.00
N VAL A 140 -6.18 15.25 5.75
CA VAL A 140 -6.54 16.48 6.47
C VAL A 140 -7.97 16.90 6.12
N ILE A 141 -8.30 16.93 4.83
CA ILE A 141 -9.65 17.34 4.38
C ILE A 141 -10.71 16.37 4.91
N ALA A 142 -10.48 15.05 4.76
CA ALA A 142 -11.44 14.03 5.19
C ALA A 142 -11.71 14.09 6.70
N THR A 143 -10.66 14.25 7.51
CA THR A 143 -10.82 14.32 8.97
C THR A 143 -11.46 15.64 9.39
N ALA A 144 -11.03 16.78 8.84
CA ALA A 144 -11.59 18.08 9.16
C ALA A 144 -13.09 18.15 8.79
N TYR A 145 -13.43 17.73 7.56
CA TYR A 145 -14.83 17.67 7.11
C TYR A 145 -15.64 16.71 7.98
N GLY A 146 -15.08 15.54 8.31
CA GLY A 146 -15.73 14.56 9.17
C GLY A 146 -16.00 15.06 10.58
N ILE A 147 -15.11 15.88 11.16
CA ILE A 147 -15.32 16.53 12.45
C ILE A 147 -16.42 17.61 12.36
N ILE A 148 -16.39 18.45 11.33
CA ILE A 148 -17.39 19.50 11.12
C ILE A 148 -18.79 18.89 10.94
N THR A 149 -18.91 17.79 10.23
CA THR A 149 -20.19 17.11 9.95
C THR A 149 -20.59 16.08 11.00
N LEU A 150 -19.78 15.86 12.04
CA LEU A 150 -20.05 14.88 13.10
C LEU A 150 -21.41 15.08 13.79
N PRO A 151 -21.86 16.31 14.11
CA PRO A 151 -23.16 16.54 14.72
C PRO A 151 -24.35 16.14 13.83
N GLN A 152 -24.13 16.10 12.50
CA GLN A 152 -25.16 15.77 11.49
C GLN A 152 -25.03 14.32 11.01
N SER A 153 -24.17 13.50 11.65
CA SER A 153 -23.94 12.14 11.26
C SER A 153 -25.21 11.29 11.38
N THR A 154 -25.53 10.54 10.34
CA THR A 154 -26.58 9.50 10.37
C THR A 154 -26.26 8.36 11.32
N TYR A 155 -25.01 8.27 11.78
CA TYR A 155 -24.55 7.35 12.82
C TYR A 155 -24.14 8.16 14.06
N PRO A 156 -25.01 8.32 15.05
CA PRO A 156 -24.76 9.18 16.21
C PRO A 156 -23.39 8.94 16.87
N GLY A 157 -22.64 10.00 17.11
CA GLY A 157 -21.31 9.93 17.73
C GLY A 157 -20.21 9.31 16.89
N ARG A 158 -20.45 8.97 15.60
CA ARG A 158 -19.48 8.34 14.70
C ARG A 158 -19.20 9.22 13.48
N MET A 159 -17.93 9.39 13.17
CA MET A 159 -17.51 10.16 12.00
C MET A 159 -17.74 9.35 10.70
N ILE A 160 -18.51 9.93 9.80
CA ILE A 160 -18.73 9.40 8.44
C ILE A 160 -18.09 10.29 7.37
N GLY A 161 -18.09 11.60 7.59
CA GLY A 161 -17.60 12.60 6.65
C GLY A 161 -18.21 12.41 5.26
N MET A 162 -17.38 12.44 4.22
CA MET A 162 -17.77 12.28 2.83
C MET A 162 -17.86 10.80 2.38
N PHE A 163 -17.67 9.85 3.29
CA PHE A 163 -17.62 8.42 2.91
C PHE A 163 -18.98 7.70 3.06
N GLY A 164 -19.96 8.35 3.69
CA GLY A 164 -21.32 7.85 3.86
C GLY A 164 -21.49 6.71 4.88
N ASP A 165 -20.38 6.09 5.33
CA ASP A 165 -20.36 5.01 6.32
C ASP A 165 -19.07 5.09 7.16
N PRO A 166 -19.15 4.90 8.50
CA PRO A 166 -17.98 4.99 9.38
C PRO A 166 -16.89 3.95 9.11
N ASN A 167 -17.27 2.76 8.66
CA ASN A 167 -16.29 1.72 8.39
C ASN A 167 -15.54 2.00 7.10
N THR A 168 -16.23 2.55 6.09
CA THR A 168 -15.61 3.03 4.84
C THR A 168 -14.69 4.20 5.12
N ALA A 169 -15.09 5.17 5.95
CA ALA A 169 -14.23 6.27 6.39
C ALA A 169 -12.95 5.75 7.07
N GLY A 170 -13.13 4.82 8.02
CA GLY A 170 -12.03 4.18 8.72
C GLY A 170 -11.07 3.44 7.80
N LEU A 171 -11.58 2.68 6.83
CA LEU A 171 -10.76 1.99 5.82
C LEU A 171 -9.88 2.96 5.03
N HIS A 172 -10.47 4.06 4.51
CA HIS A 172 -9.73 5.07 3.74
C HIS A 172 -8.63 5.70 4.60
N LEU A 173 -8.96 6.15 5.80
CA LEU A 173 -8.01 6.78 6.71
C LEU A 173 -6.88 5.83 7.12
N LEU A 174 -7.19 4.56 7.40
CA LEU A 174 -6.21 3.56 7.79
C LEU A 174 -5.26 3.19 6.66
N VAL A 175 -5.80 2.76 5.53
CA VAL A 175 -4.98 2.26 4.42
C VAL A 175 -4.11 3.37 3.82
N LEU A 176 -4.71 4.54 3.57
CA LEU A 176 -3.97 5.70 3.04
C LEU A 176 -2.97 6.24 4.07
N GLY A 177 -3.30 6.22 5.37
CA GLY A 177 -2.37 6.56 6.45
C GLY A 177 -1.15 5.66 6.49
N LEU A 178 -1.31 4.35 6.28
CA LEU A 178 -0.20 3.38 6.20
C LEU A 178 0.67 3.60 4.95
N ILE A 179 0.07 3.90 3.79
CA ILE A 179 0.83 4.28 2.58
C ILE A 179 1.64 5.54 2.85
N TYR A 180 1.01 6.56 3.43
CA TYR A 180 1.68 7.82 3.79
C TYR A 180 2.84 7.58 4.75
N ALA A 181 2.64 6.76 5.79
CA ALA A 181 3.68 6.39 6.75
C ALA A 181 4.87 5.67 6.10
N GLY A 182 4.61 4.88 5.05
CA GLY A 182 5.64 4.13 4.34
C GLY A 182 6.45 4.93 3.32
N VAL A 183 5.88 5.97 2.71
CA VAL A 183 6.48 6.64 1.55
C VAL A 183 6.78 8.13 1.78
N ALA A 184 6.06 8.81 2.68
CA ALA A 184 6.26 10.23 2.92
C ALA A 184 7.59 10.53 3.63
N GLN A 185 8.18 11.68 3.31
CA GLN A 185 9.38 12.15 4.00
C GLN A 185 9.07 12.48 5.47
N ARG A 186 9.90 12.01 6.39
CA ARG A 186 9.75 12.18 7.83
C ARG A 186 10.17 13.59 8.26
N ASN A 187 9.24 14.51 8.22
CA ASN A 187 9.38 15.89 8.67
C ASN A 187 8.22 16.24 9.62
N ARG A 188 8.18 17.47 10.12
CA ARG A 188 7.09 17.92 11.03
C ARG A 188 5.70 17.71 10.42
N LYS A 189 5.52 17.95 9.11
CA LYS A 189 4.23 17.76 8.42
C LYS A 189 3.82 16.29 8.39
N TYR A 190 4.77 15.37 8.25
CA TYR A 190 4.54 13.93 8.31
C TYR A 190 3.83 13.52 9.60
N PHE A 191 4.37 13.93 10.76
CA PHE A 191 3.78 13.59 12.06
C PHE A 191 2.40 14.21 12.26
N ILE A 192 2.19 15.45 11.78
CA ILE A 192 0.89 16.11 11.84
C ILE A 192 -0.15 15.32 11.03
N VAL A 193 0.14 14.94 9.79
CA VAL A 193 -0.79 14.17 8.94
C VAL A 193 -1.12 12.82 9.57
N LEU A 194 -0.11 12.11 10.10
CA LEU A 194 -0.36 10.84 10.79
C LEU A 194 -1.21 10.99 12.04
N ALA A 195 -0.96 12.00 12.84
CA ALA A 195 -1.77 12.30 14.03
C ALA A 195 -3.23 12.60 13.65
N ILE A 196 -3.45 13.38 12.58
CA ILE A 196 -4.79 13.66 12.04
C ILE A 196 -5.45 12.37 11.53
N SER A 197 -4.71 11.52 10.81
CA SER A 197 -5.23 10.23 10.32
C SER A 197 -5.66 9.32 11.47
N VAL A 198 -4.83 9.20 12.50
CA VAL A 198 -5.12 8.39 13.69
C VAL A 198 -6.33 8.96 14.43
N LEU A 199 -6.40 10.28 14.62
CA LEU A 199 -7.58 10.93 15.21
C LEU A 199 -8.85 10.60 14.41
N GLY A 200 -8.80 10.76 13.09
CA GLY A 200 -9.92 10.42 12.20
C GLY A 200 -10.36 8.96 12.34
N ILE A 201 -9.41 8.02 12.37
CA ILE A 201 -9.69 6.58 12.58
C ILE A 201 -10.44 6.37 13.92
N PHE A 202 -9.98 6.98 15.00
CA PHE A 202 -10.64 6.84 16.30
C PHE A 202 -12.06 7.41 16.28
N LEU A 203 -12.28 8.57 15.67
CA LEU A 203 -13.59 9.22 15.58
C LEU A 203 -14.62 8.43 14.73
N THR A 204 -14.19 7.49 13.89
CA THR A 204 -15.13 6.60 13.19
C THR A 204 -15.80 5.60 14.13
N PHE A 205 -15.23 5.30 15.28
CA PHE A 205 -15.64 4.22 16.18
C PHE A 205 -15.90 2.90 15.45
N SER A 206 -15.11 2.59 14.42
CA SER A 206 -15.19 1.35 13.64
C SER A 206 -14.35 0.26 14.29
N ARG A 207 -15.00 -0.73 14.92
CA ARG A 207 -14.31 -1.89 15.53
C ARG A 207 -13.39 -2.60 14.53
N THR A 208 -13.86 -2.80 13.31
CA THR A 208 -13.11 -3.45 12.24
C THR A 208 -11.86 -2.65 11.86
N THR A 209 -11.98 -1.32 11.77
CA THR A 209 -10.84 -0.45 11.45
C THR A 209 -9.84 -0.40 12.59
N TRP A 210 -10.29 -0.38 13.84
CA TRP A 210 -9.40 -0.41 15.01
C TRP A 210 -8.64 -1.74 15.08
N LEU A 211 -9.32 -2.87 14.82
CA LEU A 211 -8.67 -4.18 14.73
C LEU A 211 -7.66 -4.19 13.58
N GLY A 212 -8.03 -3.65 12.41
CA GLY A 212 -7.13 -3.48 11.26
C GLY A 212 -5.90 -2.65 11.60
N LEU A 213 -6.06 -1.53 12.31
CA LEU A 213 -4.95 -0.69 12.80
C LEU A 213 -4.06 -1.46 13.77
N GLY A 214 -4.66 -2.13 14.77
CA GLY A 214 -3.91 -2.90 15.76
C GLY A 214 -3.06 -4.01 15.13
N LEU A 215 -3.63 -4.79 14.20
CA LEU A 215 -2.91 -5.84 13.49
C LEU A 215 -1.87 -5.30 12.50
N ALA A 216 -2.16 -4.18 11.83
CA ALA A 216 -1.20 -3.50 10.98
C ALA A 216 0.01 -2.98 11.78
N LEU A 217 -0.23 -2.37 12.95
CA LEU A 217 0.84 -1.94 13.84
C LEU A 217 1.62 -3.14 14.40
N ALA A 218 0.93 -4.20 14.83
CA ALA A 218 1.59 -5.43 15.27
C ALA A 218 2.51 -5.98 14.16
N TRP A 219 2.07 -5.98 12.89
CA TRP A 219 2.92 -6.34 11.75
C TRP A 219 4.17 -5.46 11.64
N VAL A 220 4.03 -4.15 11.81
CA VAL A 220 5.15 -3.20 11.77
C VAL A 220 6.15 -3.46 12.90
N PHE A 221 5.67 -3.82 14.10
CA PHE A 221 6.52 -4.03 15.28
C PHE A 221 7.24 -5.38 15.28
N ILE A 222 6.68 -6.42 14.66
CA ILE A 222 7.36 -7.74 14.59
C ILE A 222 8.68 -7.59 13.81
N PRO A 223 9.82 -8.09 14.32
CA PRO A 223 11.12 -7.94 13.68
C PRO A 223 11.14 -8.41 12.22
N LYS A 224 11.92 -7.72 11.38
CA LYS A 224 12.01 -8.01 9.93
C LYS A 224 12.57 -9.41 9.63
N ASN A 225 13.40 -9.94 10.53
CA ASN A 225 14.00 -11.26 10.38
C ASN A 225 13.01 -12.41 10.67
N PHE A 226 11.81 -12.09 11.13
CA PHE A 226 10.76 -13.07 11.31
C PHE A 226 10.23 -13.52 9.95
N ASN A 227 10.04 -14.83 9.79
CA ASN A 227 9.47 -15.40 8.58
C ASN A 227 8.06 -14.81 8.35
N VAL A 228 7.79 -14.36 7.12
CA VAL A 228 6.52 -13.71 6.75
C VAL A 228 5.30 -14.60 6.99
N TRP A 229 5.45 -15.92 6.78
CA TRP A 229 4.38 -16.90 7.04
C TRP A 229 4.10 -17.06 8.51
N LEU A 230 5.15 -17.07 9.33
CA LEU A 230 5.01 -17.13 10.80
C LEU A 230 4.33 -15.87 11.33
N LYS A 231 4.71 -14.69 10.83
CA LYS A 231 4.00 -13.44 11.13
C LYS A 231 2.52 -13.54 10.79
N ALA A 232 2.20 -13.99 9.58
CA ALA A 232 0.82 -14.13 9.12
C ALA A 232 0.02 -15.08 10.00
N THR A 233 0.59 -16.25 10.35
CA THR A 233 -0.05 -17.24 11.22
C THR A 233 -0.31 -16.68 12.62
N LEU A 234 0.68 -16.03 13.24
CA LEU A 234 0.52 -15.41 14.55
C LEU A 234 -0.58 -14.34 14.56
N LEU A 235 -0.56 -13.45 13.58
CA LEU A 235 -1.58 -12.39 13.48
C LEU A 235 -2.96 -12.93 13.13
N PHE A 236 -3.04 -14.00 12.35
CA PHE A 236 -4.32 -14.69 12.12
C PHE A 236 -4.86 -15.30 13.42
N GLY A 237 -4.00 -15.89 14.26
CA GLY A 237 -4.40 -16.36 15.60
C GLY A 237 -4.92 -15.23 16.49
N VAL A 238 -4.20 -14.09 16.53
CA VAL A 238 -4.65 -12.89 17.25
C VAL A 238 -5.98 -12.34 16.71
N TYR A 239 -6.14 -12.31 15.39
CA TYR A 239 -7.40 -11.91 14.75
C TYR A 239 -8.56 -12.80 15.17
N LYS A 240 -8.40 -14.13 15.14
CA LYS A 240 -9.44 -15.09 15.55
C LYS A 240 -9.78 -14.95 17.03
N ALA A 241 -8.78 -14.78 17.89
CA ALA A 241 -8.98 -14.56 19.32
C ALA A 241 -9.73 -13.24 19.60
N ALA A 242 -9.35 -12.15 18.90
CA ALA A 242 -10.01 -10.85 19.04
C ALA A 242 -11.49 -10.90 18.60
N ILE A 243 -11.80 -11.62 17.51
CA ILE A 243 -13.20 -11.81 17.08
C ILE A 243 -13.97 -12.67 18.07
N GLY A 244 -13.38 -13.77 18.58
CA GLY A 244 -13.99 -14.60 19.61
C GLY A 244 -14.37 -13.75 20.82
N TYR A 245 -13.40 -13.04 21.39
CA TYR A 245 -13.64 -12.15 22.52
C TYR A 245 -14.68 -11.06 22.24
N ALA A 246 -14.64 -10.43 21.05
CA ALA A 246 -15.62 -9.41 20.66
C ALA A 246 -17.05 -9.98 20.53
N ASN A 247 -17.21 -11.26 20.19
CA ASN A 247 -18.52 -11.93 20.16
C ASN A 247 -19.04 -12.23 21.57
N ASP A 248 -18.15 -12.53 22.51
CA ASP A 248 -18.54 -12.82 23.89
C ASP A 248 -19.01 -11.56 24.63
N VAL A 249 -18.35 -10.41 24.39
CA VAL A 249 -18.66 -9.11 25.06
C VAL A 249 -19.51 -8.14 24.24
N LYS A 250 -20.05 -8.55 23.09
CA LYS A 250 -20.79 -7.65 22.18
C LYS A 250 -22.05 -7.01 22.79
N ASN A 251 -22.60 -7.61 23.83
CA ASN A 251 -23.81 -7.13 24.51
C ASN A 251 -23.50 -6.25 25.74
N GLU A 252 -22.24 -5.95 26.02
CA GLU A 252 -21.79 -5.23 27.20
C GLU A 252 -21.25 -3.82 26.86
N GLY A 253 -21.48 -2.87 27.75
CA GLY A 253 -20.86 -1.53 27.74
C GLY A 253 -21.31 -0.63 26.59
N SER A 254 -20.41 0.26 26.13
CA SER A 254 -20.65 1.29 25.11
C SER A 254 -21.01 0.76 23.72
N PHE A 255 -21.08 -0.54 23.52
CA PHE A 255 -21.42 -1.17 22.25
C PHE A 255 -22.84 -1.78 22.24
N SER A 256 -23.58 -1.69 23.35
CA SER A 256 -24.96 -2.20 23.47
C SER A 256 -25.94 -1.58 22.47
N ASP A 257 -25.74 -0.28 22.11
CA ASP A 257 -26.59 0.43 21.13
C ASP A 257 -26.49 -0.09 19.70
N ARG A 258 -25.60 -1.07 19.45
CA ARG A 258 -25.40 -1.68 18.12
C ARG A 258 -26.15 -2.99 17.90
N ALA A 259 -26.95 -3.42 18.87
CA ALA A 259 -27.70 -4.66 18.80
C ALA A 259 -28.53 -4.77 17.49
N GLY A 260 -29.13 -3.68 17.02
CA GLY A 260 -29.88 -3.64 15.75
C GLY A 260 -29.00 -3.88 14.52
N SER A 261 -27.81 -3.28 14.45
CA SER A 261 -26.87 -3.46 13.33
C SER A 261 -26.25 -4.86 13.30
N ASP A 262 -25.94 -5.43 14.47
CA ASP A 262 -25.36 -6.76 14.57
C ASP A 262 -26.45 -7.83 14.30
N HIS A 263 -27.71 -7.58 14.71
CA HIS A 263 -28.86 -8.41 14.38
C HIS A 263 -29.13 -8.40 12.87
N LEU A 264 -29.15 -7.24 12.23
CA LEU A 264 -29.33 -7.14 10.78
C LEU A 264 -28.26 -7.92 10.00
N ARG A 265 -27.00 -7.85 10.43
CA ARG A 265 -25.92 -8.65 9.83
C ARG A 265 -26.14 -10.15 10.00
N SER A 266 -26.64 -10.60 11.15
CA SER A 266 -26.95 -12.02 11.37
C SER A 266 -28.04 -12.57 10.44
N LEU A 267 -28.90 -11.70 9.91
CA LEU A 267 -29.89 -12.05 8.90
C LEU A 267 -29.34 -11.98 7.46
N ILE A 268 -28.43 -11.03 7.19
CA ILE A 268 -27.91 -10.80 5.83
C ILE A 268 -26.82 -11.80 5.46
N VAL A 269 -25.90 -12.14 6.38
CA VAL A 269 -24.76 -13.03 6.08
C VAL A 269 -25.19 -14.41 5.57
N PRO A 270 -26.21 -15.09 6.14
CA PRO A 270 -26.69 -16.34 5.56
C PRO A 270 -27.22 -16.22 4.12
N LEU A 271 -27.87 -15.09 3.78
CA LEU A 271 -28.33 -14.82 2.41
C LEU A 271 -27.15 -14.58 1.45
N GLU A 272 -26.09 -13.91 1.92
CA GLU A 272 -24.84 -13.77 1.15
C GLU A 272 -24.19 -15.13 0.87
N GLU A 273 -24.15 -16.03 1.88
CA GLU A 273 -23.61 -17.38 1.76
C GLU A 273 -24.44 -18.26 0.83
N GLU A 274 -25.78 -18.19 0.91
CA GLU A 274 -26.69 -18.91 0.01
C GLU A 274 -26.49 -18.46 -1.45
N LEU A 275 -26.43 -17.14 -1.69
CA LEU A 275 -26.18 -16.59 -3.02
C LEU A 275 -24.83 -17.09 -3.59
N VAL A 276 -23.78 -17.05 -2.79
CA VAL A 276 -22.45 -17.55 -3.18
C VAL A 276 -22.45 -19.06 -3.44
N ALA A 277 -23.20 -19.84 -2.65
CA ALA A 277 -23.29 -21.29 -2.81
C ALA A 277 -24.03 -21.69 -4.09
N ALA A 278 -24.93 -20.86 -4.60
CA ALA A 278 -25.70 -21.15 -5.81
C ALA A 278 -24.83 -21.20 -7.09
N LYS A 279 -23.74 -20.40 -7.16
CA LYS A 279 -22.81 -20.37 -8.30
C LYS A 279 -21.35 -20.32 -7.84
N PRO A 280 -20.79 -21.41 -7.28
CA PRO A 280 -19.52 -21.36 -6.57
C PRO A 280 -18.30 -21.08 -7.46
N LEU A 281 -18.26 -21.55 -8.72
CA LEU A 281 -17.09 -21.41 -9.59
C LEU A 281 -17.06 -20.10 -10.36
N MET A 282 -18.17 -19.73 -10.98
CA MET A 282 -18.26 -18.59 -11.90
C MET A 282 -18.84 -17.34 -11.25
N GLY A 283 -19.51 -17.48 -10.10
CA GLY A 283 -20.29 -16.40 -9.52
C GLY A 283 -21.49 -15.99 -10.37
N HIS A 284 -22.11 -14.88 -9.96
CA HIS A 284 -23.30 -14.31 -10.63
C HIS A 284 -22.96 -13.20 -11.64
N GLY A 285 -21.69 -12.89 -11.80
CA GLY A 285 -21.20 -11.81 -12.68
C GLY A 285 -20.97 -10.49 -11.93
N PRO A 286 -20.26 -9.52 -12.58
CA PRO A 286 -19.97 -8.22 -12.01
C PRO A 286 -21.24 -7.45 -11.71
N GLY A 287 -21.27 -6.73 -10.59
CA GLY A 287 -22.43 -5.94 -10.16
C GLY A 287 -23.38 -6.66 -9.22
N THR A 288 -23.12 -7.91 -8.85
CA THR A 288 -23.82 -8.60 -7.76
C THR A 288 -23.35 -8.05 -6.41
N LEU A 289 -23.76 -6.82 -6.09
CA LEU A 289 -23.28 -6.09 -4.92
C LEU A 289 -24.22 -6.17 -3.73
N THR A 290 -25.44 -6.67 -3.92
CA THR A 290 -26.50 -6.63 -2.91
C THR A 290 -27.19 -8.00 -2.77
N VAL A 291 -27.75 -8.23 -1.58
CA VAL A 291 -28.71 -9.30 -1.30
C VAL A 291 -30.03 -8.69 -0.87
N ARG A 292 -31.14 -9.39 -1.10
CA ARG A 292 -32.49 -8.97 -0.69
C ARG A 292 -32.89 -9.62 0.62
N LEU A 293 -33.32 -8.77 1.56
CA LEU A 293 -34.01 -9.21 2.75
C LEU A 293 -35.38 -8.50 2.77
N GLU A 294 -36.46 -9.27 2.57
CA GLU A 294 -37.80 -8.73 2.36
C GLU A 294 -37.87 -7.75 1.16
N ALA A 295 -38.32 -6.51 1.38
CA ALA A 295 -38.40 -5.47 0.34
C ALA A 295 -37.12 -4.63 0.20
N ASN A 296 -36.10 -4.85 1.05
CA ASN A 296 -34.93 -4.04 1.11
C ASN A 296 -33.71 -4.73 0.46
N GLU A 297 -32.85 -3.94 -0.18
CA GLU A 297 -31.57 -4.39 -0.70
C GLU A 297 -30.43 -3.96 0.24
N PHE A 298 -29.55 -4.91 0.56
CA PHE A 298 -28.41 -4.69 1.45
C PHE A 298 -27.11 -5.02 0.74
N PHE A 299 -26.11 -4.17 0.90
CA PHE A 299 -24.77 -4.44 0.41
C PHE A 299 -24.11 -5.58 1.18
N PHE A 300 -23.26 -6.34 0.51
CA PHE A 300 -22.44 -7.35 1.15
C PHE A 300 -21.65 -6.80 2.32
N HIS A 301 -21.57 -7.56 3.40
CA HIS A 301 -20.81 -7.22 4.60
C HIS A 301 -19.40 -7.82 4.61
N SER A 302 -19.12 -8.76 3.69
CA SER A 302 -17.80 -9.38 3.53
C SER A 302 -17.33 -9.25 2.09
N SER A 303 -16.15 -8.64 1.90
CA SER A 303 -15.53 -8.57 0.57
C SER A 303 -15.10 -9.94 0.05
N TYR A 304 -14.85 -10.89 0.92
CA TYR A 304 -14.55 -12.26 0.54
C TYR A 304 -15.77 -12.95 -0.09
N LEU A 305 -16.95 -12.74 0.50
CA LEU A 305 -18.21 -13.24 -0.07
C LEU A 305 -18.56 -12.48 -1.35
N LEU A 306 -18.36 -11.16 -1.39
CA LEU A 306 -18.60 -10.35 -2.58
C LEU A 306 -17.76 -10.81 -3.78
N LEU A 307 -16.46 -11.07 -3.61
CA LEU A 307 -15.62 -11.58 -4.69
C LEU A 307 -16.13 -12.92 -5.21
N ARG A 308 -16.62 -13.79 -4.31
CA ARG A 308 -17.20 -15.07 -4.67
C ARG A 308 -18.57 -14.91 -5.32
N ALA A 309 -19.36 -13.94 -4.89
CA ALA A 309 -20.65 -13.64 -5.52
C ALA A 309 -20.48 -13.14 -6.95
N GLU A 310 -19.52 -12.22 -7.20
CA GLU A 310 -19.28 -11.66 -8.53
C GLU A 310 -18.54 -12.63 -9.47
N GLY A 311 -17.49 -13.32 -9.01
CA GLY A 311 -16.62 -14.10 -9.89
C GLY A 311 -16.26 -15.50 -9.40
N GLY A 312 -16.96 -16.02 -8.40
CA GLY A 312 -16.75 -17.36 -7.85
C GLY A 312 -15.41 -17.54 -7.14
N TRP A 313 -15.06 -18.80 -6.89
CA TRP A 313 -13.77 -19.16 -6.29
C TRP A 313 -12.58 -18.70 -7.10
N ILE A 314 -12.71 -18.64 -8.43
CA ILE A 314 -11.59 -18.21 -9.31
C ILE A 314 -11.23 -16.76 -9.04
N MET A 315 -12.23 -15.87 -9.00
CA MET A 315 -11.98 -14.44 -8.67
C MET A 315 -11.42 -14.27 -7.27
N PHE A 316 -11.92 -15.02 -6.31
CA PHE A 316 -11.42 -15.03 -4.94
C PHE A 316 -9.91 -15.37 -4.90
N TYR A 317 -9.49 -16.47 -5.54
CA TYR A 317 -8.09 -16.88 -5.53
C TYR A 317 -7.20 -15.96 -6.35
N LEU A 318 -7.67 -15.41 -7.47
CA LEU A 318 -6.92 -14.41 -8.25
C LEU A 318 -6.62 -13.17 -7.38
N MET A 319 -7.62 -12.64 -6.70
CA MET A 319 -7.46 -11.46 -5.84
C MET A 319 -6.58 -11.76 -4.62
N LEU A 320 -6.83 -12.86 -3.94
CA LEU A 320 -6.03 -13.23 -2.77
C LEU A 320 -4.55 -13.46 -3.15
N THR A 321 -4.30 -14.13 -4.28
CA THR A 321 -2.96 -14.34 -4.79
C THR A 321 -2.27 -13.01 -5.11
N LEU A 322 -2.98 -12.06 -5.73
CA LEU A 322 -2.44 -10.72 -6.02
C LEU A 322 -2.01 -10.00 -4.73
N VAL A 323 -2.87 -10.01 -3.71
CA VAL A 323 -2.58 -9.36 -2.42
C VAL A 323 -1.41 -10.04 -1.70
N VAL A 324 -1.41 -11.37 -1.61
CA VAL A 324 -0.35 -12.15 -0.95
C VAL A 324 1.00 -11.98 -1.67
N LEU A 325 1.04 -12.07 -2.99
CA LEU A 325 2.26 -11.83 -3.76
C LEU A 325 2.78 -10.40 -3.58
N THR A 326 1.87 -9.43 -3.46
CA THR A 326 2.27 -8.04 -3.18
C THR A 326 2.93 -7.91 -1.82
N ILE A 327 2.38 -8.53 -0.78
CA ILE A 327 2.99 -8.55 0.58
C ILE A 327 4.38 -9.19 0.52
N ILE A 328 4.50 -10.37 -0.09
CA ILE A 328 5.76 -11.09 -0.19
C ILE A 328 6.82 -10.25 -0.92
N LYS A 329 6.45 -9.60 -2.03
CA LYS A 329 7.38 -8.77 -2.79
C LYS A 329 7.86 -7.53 -2.05
N VAL A 330 7.03 -6.91 -1.24
CA VAL A 330 7.43 -5.76 -0.40
C VAL A 330 8.26 -6.21 0.79
N SER A 331 7.98 -7.40 1.35
CA SER A 331 8.78 -8.00 2.44
C SER A 331 10.16 -8.46 1.97
N HIS A 332 10.27 -8.88 0.70
CA HIS A 332 11.51 -9.35 0.08
C HIS A 332 11.74 -8.64 -1.26
N PRO A 333 11.94 -7.32 -1.29
CA PRO A 333 12.18 -6.58 -2.51
C PRO A 333 13.57 -6.95 -3.06
N LEU A 334 13.68 -7.00 -4.40
CA LEU A 334 14.93 -7.37 -5.08
C LEU A 334 16.00 -6.29 -4.97
N SER A 335 15.58 -5.03 -4.86
CA SER A 335 16.44 -3.87 -5.06
C SER A 335 16.26 -2.74 -4.03
N THR A 336 15.30 -2.86 -3.12
CA THR A 336 15.02 -1.86 -2.08
C THR A 336 14.99 -2.51 -0.69
N LEU A 337 14.98 -1.69 0.36
CA LEU A 337 14.79 -2.18 1.72
C LEU A 337 13.32 -2.55 1.97
N PRO A 338 13.03 -3.61 2.77
CA PRO A 338 11.68 -3.94 3.18
C PRO A 338 10.99 -2.76 3.85
N ASN A 339 9.75 -2.45 3.44
CA ASN A 339 8.97 -1.34 3.97
C ASN A 339 7.78 -1.85 4.76
N ARG A 340 7.91 -1.90 6.07
CA ARG A 340 6.92 -2.50 6.98
C ARG A 340 5.56 -1.79 6.96
N TYR A 341 5.53 -0.49 6.75
CA TYR A 341 4.26 0.25 6.66
C TYR A 341 3.52 -0.07 5.36
N LEU A 342 4.26 -0.20 4.25
CA LEU A 342 3.67 -0.67 2.99
C LEU A 342 3.23 -2.13 3.07
N GLU A 343 3.98 -3.01 3.78
CA GLU A 343 3.53 -4.37 4.06
C GLU A 343 2.23 -4.39 4.89
N ALA A 344 2.10 -3.47 5.84
CA ALA A 344 0.95 -3.40 6.74
C ALA A 344 -0.34 -2.92 6.04
N ALA A 345 -0.25 -2.14 4.96
CA ALA A 345 -1.43 -1.65 4.25
C ALA A 345 -2.28 -2.78 3.64
N PRO A 346 -1.74 -3.76 2.88
CA PRO A 346 -2.51 -4.91 2.44
C PRO A 346 -2.95 -5.84 3.60
N ILE A 347 -2.23 -5.90 4.72
CA ILE A 347 -2.71 -6.61 5.93
C ILE A 347 -3.97 -5.93 6.47
N ALA A 348 -3.99 -4.60 6.58
CA ALA A 348 -5.19 -3.87 6.98
C ALA A 348 -6.36 -4.11 6.02
N ILE A 349 -6.10 -4.20 4.70
CA ILE A 349 -7.11 -4.55 3.68
C ILE A 349 -7.67 -5.94 3.95
N LEU A 350 -6.84 -6.97 4.16
CA LEU A 350 -7.30 -8.33 4.46
C LEU A 350 -8.18 -8.38 5.71
N VAL A 351 -7.80 -7.66 6.77
CA VAL A 351 -8.59 -7.60 8.01
C VAL A 351 -9.93 -6.90 7.81
N CYS A 352 -9.91 -5.72 7.16
CA CYS A 352 -11.14 -4.96 6.91
C CYS A 352 -12.08 -5.67 5.94
N ALA A 353 -11.57 -6.43 4.98
CA ALA A 353 -12.35 -7.18 4.00
C ALA A 353 -13.26 -8.24 4.62
N ALA A 354 -12.98 -8.69 5.84
CA ALA A 354 -13.82 -9.67 6.53
C ALA A 354 -15.19 -9.11 6.96
N ASN A 355 -15.26 -7.80 7.21
CA ASN A 355 -16.47 -7.13 7.75
C ASN A 355 -16.91 -5.91 6.94
N LEU A 356 -16.37 -5.72 5.73
CA LEU A 356 -16.70 -4.65 4.81
C LEU A 356 -16.87 -5.21 3.39
N GLY A 357 -17.95 -4.82 2.70
CA GLY A 357 -18.35 -5.44 1.46
C GLY A 357 -17.38 -5.22 0.28
N ASN A 358 -16.99 -4.00 -0.05
CA ASN A 358 -16.22 -3.71 -1.26
C ASN A 358 -14.84 -3.17 -0.95
N VAL A 359 -14.00 -3.94 -0.24
CA VAL A 359 -12.64 -3.52 0.14
C VAL A 359 -11.63 -3.78 -0.97
N PHE A 360 -11.57 -4.98 -1.52
CA PHE A 360 -10.52 -5.39 -2.47
C PHE A 360 -10.51 -4.57 -3.76
N LEU A 361 -11.67 -4.23 -4.27
CA LEU A 361 -11.83 -3.41 -5.48
C LEU A 361 -12.03 -1.91 -5.16
N SER A 362 -11.80 -1.49 -3.91
CA SER A 362 -11.84 -0.07 -3.55
C SER A 362 -10.56 0.67 -3.97
N TYR A 363 -10.64 1.99 -4.09
CA TYR A 363 -9.45 2.80 -4.41
C TYR A 363 -8.39 2.80 -3.31
N PRO A 364 -8.69 2.78 -1.99
CA PRO A 364 -7.65 2.56 -0.98
C PRO A 364 -6.86 1.27 -1.23
N ALA A 365 -7.52 0.17 -1.58
CA ALA A 365 -6.84 -1.08 -1.92
C ALA A 365 -6.02 -0.95 -3.22
N CYS A 366 -6.57 -0.30 -4.25
CA CYS A 366 -5.86 0.04 -5.48
C CYS A 366 -4.55 0.78 -5.19
N LEU A 367 -4.63 1.86 -4.42
CA LEU A 367 -3.48 2.70 -4.10
C LEU A 367 -2.46 1.99 -3.20
N ALA A 368 -2.92 1.10 -2.30
CA ALA A 368 -2.01 0.29 -1.49
C ALA A 368 -1.24 -0.71 -2.36
N LEU A 369 -1.92 -1.45 -3.24
CA LEU A 369 -1.27 -2.37 -4.17
C LEU A 369 -0.34 -1.61 -5.14
N ALA A 370 -0.77 -0.45 -5.63
CA ALA A 370 0.03 0.41 -6.49
C ALA A 370 1.31 0.91 -5.80
N ALA A 371 1.22 1.39 -4.56
CA ALA A 371 2.36 1.86 -3.79
C ALA A 371 3.32 0.71 -3.42
N CYS A 372 2.78 -0.44 -3.00
CA CYS A 372 3.55 -1.63 -2.68
C CYS A 372 4.32 -2.15 -3.90
N THR A 373 3.65 -2.27 -5.04
CA THR A 373 4.29 -2.78 -6.26
C THR A 373 5.27 -1.77 -6.86
N TRP A 374 4.96 -0.48 -6.78
CA TRP A 374 5.90 0.57 -7.11
C TRP A 374 7.18 0.43 -6.27
N TRP A 375 7.08 0.29 -4.95
CA TRP A 375 8.22 0.12 -4.06
C TRP A 375 9.03 -1.15 -4.38
N ALA A 376 8.35 -2.28 -4.56
CA ALA A 376 8.98 -3.57 -4.80
C ALA A 376 9.72 -3.68 -6.16
N HIS A 377 9.36 -2.84 -7.12
CA HIS A 377 9.96 -2.84 -8.46
C HIS A 377 10.76 -1.57 -8.77
N ALA A 378 10.88 -0.65 -7.81
CA ALA A 378 11.75 0.49 -7.97
C ALA A 378 13.17 0.00 -8.26
N PRO A 379 13.88 0.57 -9.26
CA PRO A 379 15.29 0.27 -9.47
C PRO A 379 16.02 0.58 -8.17
N GLY A 380 16.82 -0.38 -7.72
CA GLY A 380 17.49 -0.26 -6.42
C GLY A 380 18.33 0.99 -6.35
N ALA A 381 18.34 1.54 -5.18
CA ALA A 381 19.40 2.45 -4.79
C ALA A 381 20.80 1.82 -4.95
N ASP A 382 20.83 0.49 -5.10
CA ASP A 382 22.10 -0.27 -5.12
C ASP A 382 22.96 0.03 -6.32
N GLU A 383 22.40 0.24 -7.52
CA GLU A 383 23.24 0.68 -8.67
C GLU A 383 23.75 2.11 -8.49
N GLU A 384 22.95 3.01 -7.95
CA GLU A 384 23.38 4.39 -7.68
C GLU A 384 24.15 4.49 -6.34
N GLN A 385 23.88 3.59 -5.37
CA GLN A 385 24.66 3.44 -4.15
C GLN A 385 25.94 2.64 -4.37
N LEU A 386 25.93 1.59 -5.17
CA LEU A 386 27.17 0.93 -5.63
C LEU A 386 28.02 1.89 -6.43
N ALA A 387 27.46 2.64 -7.37
CA ALA A 387 28.21 3.68 -8.10
C ALA A 387 28.73 4.80 -7.20
N LYS A 388 28.02 5.14 -6.11
CA LYS A 388 28.49 6.13 -5.11
C LYS A 388 29.41 5.56 -4.05
N LEU A 389 29.35 4.26 -3.78
CA LEU A 389 30.30 3.54 -2.91
C LEU A 389 31.56 3.15 -3.69
N GLU A 390 31.42 2.84 -4.98
CA GLU A 390 32.54 2.55 -5.87
C GLU A 390 33.32 3.82 -6.27
N ALA A 391 32.64 4.96 -6.47
CA ALA A 391 33.30 6.23 -6.80
C ALA A 391 34.28 6.72 -5.73
N PRO A 392 33.97 6.71 -4.40
CA PRO A 392 34.99 7.05 -3.39
C PRO A 392 36.08 6.00 -3.26
N ALA A 393 35.75 4.71 -3.46
CA ALA A 393 36.75 3.64 -3.43
C ALA A 393 37.69 3.70 -4.62
N GLU A 394 37.20 4.06 -5.81
CA GLU A 394 38.07 4.35 -6.98
C GLU A 394 38.90 5.62 -6.81
N GLU A 395 38.34 6.70 -6.26
CA GLU A 395 39.10 7.93 -5.96
C GLU A 395 40.17 7.68 -4.88
N ASP A 396 39.84 6.96 -3.82
CA ASP A 396 40.80 6.57 -2.78
C ASP A 396 41.86 5.60 -3.32
N LEU A 397 41.49 4.70 -4.22
CA LEU A 397 42.44 3.80 -4.88
C LEU A 397 43.38 4.56 -5.83
N ARG A 398 42.85 5.50 -6.64
CA ARG A 398 43.61 6.38 -7.49
C ARG A 398 44.52 7.31 -6.68
N ALA A 399 44.00 7.86 -5.59
CA ALA A 399 44.81 8.69 -4.68
C ALA A 399 45.95 7.90 -4.01
N SER A 400 45.67 6.63 -3.62
CA SER A 400 46.67 5.72 -3.07
C SER A 400 47.69 5.27 -4.11
N GLN A 401 47.25 4.99 -5.35
CA GLN A 401 48.18 4.71 -6.48
C GLN A 401 49.06 5.90 -6.80
N ASN A 402 48.49 7.11 -6.85
CA ASN A 402 49.27 8.33 -7.09
C ASN A 402 50.27 8.60 -5.95
N LYS A 403 49.91 8.35 -4.69
CA LYS A 403 50.86 8.42 -3.56
C LYS A 403 51.97 7.39 -3.67
N LEU A 404 51.68 6.17 -4.10
CA LEU A 404 52.67 5.11 -4.29
C LEU A 404 53.61 5.47 -5.46
N VAL A 405 53.06 5.95 -6.60
CA VAL A 405 53.87 6.39 -7.75
C VAL A 405 54.80 7.55 -7.36
N ASN A 406 54.27 8.54 -6.63
CA ASN A 406 55.09 9.67 -6.16
C ASN A 406 56.16 9.24 -5.13
N TYR A 407 55.86 8.26 -4.26
CA TYR A 407 56.82 7.68 -3.34
C TYR A 407 57.95 6.94 -4.08
N LEU A 408 57.58 6.11 -5.08
CA LEU A 408 58.58 5.37 -5.88
C LEU A 408 59.46 6.32 -6.72
N ALA A 409 58.87 7.34 -7.35
CA ALA A 409 59.59 8.37 -8.08
C ALA A 409 60.56 9.18 -7.15
N GLY A 410 60.13 9.45 -5.91
CA GLY A 410 60.99 10.05 -4.89
C GLY A 410 62.16 9.14 -4.50
N HIS A 411 61.92 7.81 -4.43
CA HIS A 411 62.96 6.85 -4.10
C HIS A 411 63.96 6.66 -5.23
N GLU A 412 63.54 6.65 -6.50
CA GLU A 412 64.43 6.63 -7.67
C GLU A 412 65.34 7.87 -7.70
N ASN A 413 64.79 9.03 -7.41
CA ASN A 413 65.61 10.27 -7.33
C ASN A 413 66.64 10.23 -6.17
N VAL A 414 66.31 9.57 -5.06
CA VAL A 414 67.25 9.41 -3.94
C VAL A 414 68.33 8.41 -4.30
N MET A 415 68.01 7.29 -4.96
CA MET A 415 68.98 6.29 -5.41
C MET A 415 69.91 6.87 -6.46
N ALA A 416 69.41 7.61 -7.46
CA ALA A 416 70.23 8.31 -8.47
C ALA A 416 71.21 9.35 -7.85
N LYS A 417 70.81 9.93 -6.69
CA LYS A 417 71.66 10.79 -5.96
C LYS A 417 72.77 10.08 -5.18
N TYR A 418 72.46 8.90 -4.65
CA TYR A 418 73.43 8.00 -4.02
C TYR A 418 74.43 7.46 -5.03
N ASP A 419 73.98 7.00 -6.19
CA ASP A 419 74.88 6.51 -7.26
C ASP A 419 75.86 7.62 -7.74
N LYS A 420 75.39 8.85 -7.83
CA LYS A 420 76.24 9.97 -8.17
C LYS A 420 77.30 10.29 -7.10
N LEU A 421 76.94 10.19 -5.83
CA LEU A 421 77.87 10.39 -4.72
C LEU A 421 78.89 9.25 -4.62
N GLU A 422 78.52 8.03 -4.91
CA GLU A 422 79.49 6.93 -5.02
C GLU A 422 80.45 7.09 -6.19
N GLU A 423 79.98 7.55 -7.36
CA GLU A 423 80.81 7.81 -8.48
C GLU A 423 81.82 8.98 -8.25
N GLU A 424 81.33 10.00 -7.53
CA GLU A 424 82.25 11.12 -7.15
C GLU A 424 83.26 10.64 -6.09
N ALA A 425 82.85 9.83 -5.13
CA ALA A 425 83.82 9.26 -4.13
C ALA A 425 84.83 8.29 -4.74
N SER A 426 84.53 7.63 -5.83
CA SER A 426 85.41 6.69 -6.52
C SER A 426 86.44 7.40 -7.40
N LYS A 427 86.26 8.70 -7.69
CA LYS A 427 87.12 9.55 -8.50
C LYS A 427 88.06 10.45 -7.66
N ALA A 428 87.89 10.52 -6.37
CA ALA A 428 88.70 11.18 -5.39
C ALA A 428 89.71 10.24 -4.71
#